data_32ec24899e7e950c95dfaad38958622b
#
_entry.id   32ec24899e7e950c95dfaad38958622b
#
_cell.length_a   1.000
_cell.length_b   1.000
_cell.length_c   1.000
_cell.angle_alpha   90.00
_cell.angle_beta   90.00
_cell.angle_gamma   90.00
#
_symmetry.space_group_name_H-M   'P 1'
#
loop_
_entity.id
_entity.type
_entity.pdbx_description
1 polymer ?
#
loop_
_entity_poly.entity_id
_entity_poly.type
_entity_poly.pdbx_seq_one_letter_code
_entity_poly.pdbx_strand_id
1 'polypeptide(L)'
;MTVIQHLIKELKMIAHPEGGHFSESFRDENNNVSLIYYMLQKDERSHWHRLTKNEILHFYKGDPITIYISKDDVDFTSVILGENNNFHLVVE
;
A
#
# COMPACT_ATOMS: atom_id res chain seq x y z
N MET A 1 -3.20 23.14 -7.84
CA MET A 1 -2.75 21.74 -7.71
C MET A 1 -3.23 21.19 -6.38
N THR A 2 -3.88 20.04 -6.38
CA THR A 2 -4.33 19.39 -5.16
C THR A 2 -3.16 18.75 -4.42
N VAL A 3 -3.37 18.39 -3.14
CA VAL A 3 -2.35 17.66 -2.36
C VAL A 3 -1.99 16.35 -3.07
N ILE A 4 -2.99 15.65 -3.61
CA ILE A 4 -2.79 14.38 -4.34
C ILE A 4 -1.92 14.60 -5.56
N GLN A 5 -2.23 15.61 -6.38
CA GLN A 5 -1.44 15.93 -7.57
C GLN A 5 -0.01 16.33 -7.21
N HIS A 6 0.15 17.06 -6.12
CA HIS A 6 1.46 17.46 -5.63
C HIS A 6 2.29 16.24 -5.22
N LEU A 7 1.70 15.29 -4.49
CA LEU A 7 2.39 14.07 -4.08
C LEU A 7 2.79 13.20 -5.28
N ILE A 8 1.90 13.05 -6.25
CA ILE A 8 2.20 12.29 -7.47
C ILE A 8 3.41 12.89 -8.18
N LYS A 9 3.45 14.21 -8.30
CA LYS A 9 4.55 14.91 -8.94
C LYS A 9 5.85 14.81 -8.15
N GLU A 10 5.81 15.14 -6.86
CA GLU A 10 7.00 15.18 -6.01
C GLU A 10 7.62 13.80 -5.81
N LEU A 11 6.80 12.78 -5.65
CA LEU A 11 7.26 11.41 -5.46
C LEU A 11 7.40 10.65 -6.77
N LYS A 12 7.10 11.27 -7.90
CA LYS A 12 7.18 10.67 -9.24
C LYS A 12 6.38 9.37 -9.30
N MET A 13 5.16 9.41 -8.80
CA MET A 13 4.30 8.24 -8.74
C MET A 13 3.71 7.89 -10.09
N ILE A 14 3.58 6.60 -10.35
CA ILE A 14 2.96 6.06 -11.56
C ILE A 14 1.81 5.12 -11.17
N ALA A 15 0.97 4.79 -12.14
CA ALA A 15 -0.15 3.88 -11.90
C ALA A 15 0.36 2.48 -11.52
N HIS A 16 -0.25 1.90 -10.48
CA HIS A 16 0.08 0.55 -10.03
C HIS A 16 -0.78 -0.46 -10.76
N PRO A 17 -0.24 -1.63 -11.15
CA PRO A 17 -1.02 -2.67 -11.84
C PRO A 17 -2.26 -3.14 -11.07
N GLU A 18 -2.18 -3.15 -9.74
CA GLU A 18 -3.27 -3.61 -8.87
C GLU A 18 -4.23 -2.49 -8.45
N GLY A 19 -4.02 -1.28 -8.91
CA GLY A 19 -4.81 -0.09 -8.58
C GLY A 19 -4.01 0.91 -7.77
N GLY A 20 -4.39 2.19 -7.88
CA GLY A 20 -3.70 3.27 -7.20
C GLY A 20 -2.42 3.71 -7.90
N HIS A 21 -1.59 4.45 -7.17
CA HIS A 21 -0.32 4.98 -7.66
C HIS A 21 0.81 4.61 -6.70
N PHE A 22 2.00 4.45 -7.23
CA PHE A 22 3.16 4.10 -6.42
C PHE A 22 4.44 4.69 -6.98
N SER A 23 5.46 4.77 -6.11
CA SER A 23 6.82 5.03 -6.54
C SER A 23 7.77 4.21 -5.67
N GLU A 24 8.81 3.66 -6.28
CA GLU A 24 9.82 2.90 -5.56
C GLU A 24 10.86 3.88 -5.02
N SER A 25 11.06 3.90 -3.70
CA SER A 25 12.04 4.77 -3.06
C SER A 25 13.35 4.08 -2.78
N PHE A 26 13.35 2.74 -2.70
CA PHE A 26 14.55 1.98 -2.40
C PHE A 26 14.42 0.55 -2.91
N ARG A 27 15.50 0.01 -3.41
CA ARG A 27 15.63 -1.42 -3.74
C ARG A 27 17.05 -1.86 -3.43
N ASP A 28 17.18 -2.91 -2.62
CA ASP A 28 18.45 -3.54 -2.31
C ASP A 28 19.06 -4.18 -3.56
N GLU A 29 20.39 -4.17 -3.68
CA GLU A 29 21.13 -4.76 -4.81
C GLU A 29 20.75 -6.24 -5.04
N ASN A 30 20.50 -6.96 -3.97
CA ASN A 30 20.14 -8.39 -4.05
C ASN A 30 18.64 -8.63 -4.10
N ASN A 31 17.84 -7.58 -4.24
CA ASN A 31 16.37 -7.64 -4.27
C ASN A 31 15.77 -8.31 -3.01
N ASN A 32 16.44 -8.17 -1.86
CA ASN A 32 15.92 -8.69 -0.61
C ASN A 32 14.91 -7.75 0.04
N VAL A 33 15.08 -6.45 -0.17
CA VAL A 33 14.21 -5.41 0.40
C VAL A 33 13.91 -4.37 -0.66
N SER A 34 12.67 -3.94 -0.74
CA SER A 34 12.27 -2.76 -1.50
C SER A 34 11.28 -1.94 -0.69
N LEU A 35 11.29 -0.63 -0.90
CA LEU A 35 10.36 0.30 -0.27
C LEU A 35 9.63 1.05 -1.35
N ILE A 36 8.33 1.16 -1.20
CA ILE A 36 7.50 1.97 -2.10
C ILE A 36 6.62 2.91 -1.29
N TYR A 37 6.33 4.05 -1.89
CA TYR A 37 5.17 4.85 -1.49
C TYR A 37 3.98 4.37 -2.30
N TYR A 38 2.84 4.20 -1.66
CA TYR A 38 1.63 3.74 -2.31
C TYR A 38 0.47 4.63 -1.91
N MET A 39 -0.33 5.02 -2.89
CA MET A 39 -1.46 5.92 -2.66
C MET A 39 -2.71 5.43 -3.36
N LEU A 40 -3.81 5.45 -2.62
CA LEU A 40 -5.15 5.24 -3.16
C LEU A 40 -5.93 6.54 -3.05
N GLN A 41 -6.55 6.96 -4.14
CA GLN A 41 -7.46 8.09 -4.14
C GLN A 41 -8.87 7.61 -3.83
N LYS A 42 -9.79 8.55 -3.60
CA LYS A 42 -11.19 8.24 -3.37
C LYS A 42 -11.72 7.31 -4.47
N ASP A 43 -12.46 6.29 -4.08
CA ASP A 43 -13.06 5.30 -4.97
C ASP A 43 -12.06 4.38 -5.69
N GLU A 44 -10.78 4.48 -5.38
CA GLU A 44 -9.78 3.52 -5.84
C GLU A 44 -9.60 2.40 -4.82
N ARG A 45 -9.16 1.24 -5.30
CA ARG A 45 -8.81 0.11 -4.44
C ARG A 45 -7.66 -0.66 -5.07
N SER A 46 -6.89 -1.34 -4.22
CA SER A 46 -5.91 -2.31 -4.65
C SER A 46 -6.62 -3.66 -4.78
N HIS A 47 -6.53 -4.30 -5.93
CA HIS A 47 -7.17 -5.59 -6.17
C HIS A 47 -6.46 -6.71 -5.42
N TRP A 48 -7.15 -7.82 -5.19
CA TRP A 48 -6.56 -9.00 -4.59
C TRP A 48 -5.34 -9.46 -5.40
N HIS A 49 -4.26 -9.74 -4.70
CA HIS A 49 -3.06 -10.31 -5.33
C HIS A 49 -2.31 -11.16 -4.30
N ARG A 50 -1.51 -12.09 -4.80
CA ARG A 50 -0.72 -12.97 -3.93
C ARG A 50 0.62 -12.33 -3.62
N LEU A 51 1.09 -12.57 -2.41
CA LEU A 51 2.42 -12.15 -1.98
C LEU A 51 3.32 -13.39 -1.87
N THR A 52 4.52 -13.30 -2.40
CA THR A 52 5.53 -14.36 -2.27
C THR A 52 6.51 -14.08 -1.14
N LYS A 53 6.47 -12.88 -0.59
CA LYS A 53 7.32 -12.44 0.52
C LYS A 53 6.47 -11.64 1.49
N ASN A 54 6.99 -11.45 2.70
CA ASN A 54 6.33 -10.62 3.71
C ASN A 54 6.23 -9.18 3.20
N GLU A 55 5.15 -8.53 3.57
CA GLU A 55 4.92 -7.14 3.25
C GLU A 55 4.65 -6.35 4.52
N ILE A 56 5.27 -5.20 4.66
CA ILE A 56 5.04 -4.31 5.79
C ILE A 56 4.40 -3.03 5.26
N LEU A 57 3.24 -2.71 5.81
CA LEU A 57 2.47 -1.53 5.43
C LEU A 57 2.56 -0.52 6.55
N HIS A 58 2.93 0.72 6.22
CA HIS A 58 2.96 1.83 7.16
C HIS A 58 1.95 2.88 6.71
N PHE A 59 1.13 3.34 7.65
CA PHE A 59 0.22 4.43 7.40
C PHE A 59 0.95 5.76 7.56
N TYR A 60 0.91 6.60 6.53
CA TYR A 60 1.54 7.90 6.60
C TYR A 60 0.52 9.04 6.67
N LYS A 61 -0.51 9.00 5.82
CA LYS A 61 -1.39 10.14 5.69
C LYS A 61 -2.69 9.77 5.00
N GLY A 62 -3.77 10.46 5.36
CA GLY A 62 -5.06 10.32 4.71
C GLY A 62 -6.09 9.66 5.59
N ASP A 63 -7.16 9.17 4.98
CA ASP A 63 -8.22 8.47 5.68
C ASP A 63 -7.80 7.03 6.00
N PRO A 64 -8.41 6.42 7.02
CA PRO A 64 -8.14 5.02 7.32
C PRO A 64 -8.47 4.12 6.13
N ILE A 65 -7.70 3.05 5.98
CA ILE A 65 -7.89 2.08 4.90
C ILE A 65 -8.10 0.70 5.51
N THR A 66 -9.05 -0.05 4.95
CA THR A 66 -9.30 -1.42 5.37
C THR A 66 -8.50 -2.37 4.49
N ILE A 67 -7.70 -3.22 5.13
CA ILE A 67 -6.87 -4.22 4.47
C ILE A 67 -7.52 -5.58 4.70
N TYR A 68 -7.80 -6.31 3.64
CA TYR A 68 -8.35 -7.66 3.70
C TYR A 68 -7.23 -8.66 3.41
N ILE A 69 -7.12 -9.68 4.26
CA ILE A 69 -6.06 -10.69 4.19
C ILE A 69 -6.68 -12.06 4.16
N SER A 70 -6.26 -12.90 3.21
CA SER A 70 -6.65 -14.29 3.14
C SER A 70 -5.41 -15.17 3.04
N LYS A 71 -5.40 -16.28 3.79
CA LYS A 71 -4.31 -17.26 3.75
C LYS A 71 -4.67 -18.49 2.94
N ASP A 72 -5.96 -18.72 2.68
CA ASP A 72 -6.45 -19.94 2.05
C ASP A 72 -7.34 -19.68 0.83
N ASP A 73 -7.52 -18.43 0.42
CA ASP A 73 -8.38 -18.00 -0.68
C ASP A 73 -9.88 -18.26 -0.44
N VAL A 74 -10.25 -18.63 0.78
CA VAL A 74 -11.65 -18.92 1.16
C VAL A 74 -12.13 -17.95 2.23
N ASP A 75 -11.41 -17.92 3.34
CA ASP A 75 -11.72 -17.04 4.46
C ASP A 75 -10.79 -15.85 4.46
N PHE A 76 -11.27 -14.72 4.98
CA PHE A 76 -10.44 -13.54 5.09
C PHE A 76 -10.66 -12.82 6.41
N THR A 77 -9.66 -12.06 6.83
CA THR A 77 -9.73 -11.14 7.96
C THR A 77 -9.52 -9.72 7.46
N SER A 78 -9.89 -8.75 8.24
CA SER A 78 -9.68 -7.35 7.90
C SER A 78 -8.98 -6.62 9.02
N VAL A 79 -8.14 -5.65 8.65
CA VAL A 79 -7.42 -4.78 9.58
C VAL A 79 -7.57 -3.35 9.08
N ILE A 80 -7.85 -2.43 9.98
CA ILE A 80 -7.92 -1.01 9.64
C ILE A 80 -6.56 -0.37 9.92
N LEU A 81 -5.98 0.21 8.88
CA LEU A 81 -4.70 0.92 8.94
C LEU A 81 -5.01 2.41 8.90
N GLY A 82 -4.56 3.16 9.90
CA GLY A 82 -4.83 4.58 9.96
C GLY A 82 -4.63 5.17 11.33
N GLU A 83 -4.79 6.48 11.42
CA GLU A 83 -4.74 7.20 12.69
C GLU A 83 -5.86 6.72 13.61
N ASN A 84 -5.56 6.54 14.90
CA ASN A 84 -6.45 5.98 15.92
C ASN A 84 -6.79 4.50 15.70
N ASN A 85 -6.09 3.84 14.80
CA ASN A 85 -6.21 2.41 14.54
C ASN A 85 -4.80 1.79 14.57
N ASN A 86 -4.45 1.03 13.56
CA ASN A 86 -3.10 0.48 13.44
C ASN A 86 -2.27 1.39 12.55
N PHE A 87 -1.07 1.78 13.00
CA PHE A 87 -0.17 2.59 12.18
C PHE A 87 0.66 1.75 11.22
N HIS A 88 0.82 0.48 11.51
CA HIS A 88 1.50 -0.44 10.60
C HIS A 88 0.86 -1.82 10.67
N LEU A 89 1.14 -2.63 9.65
CA LEU A 89 0.64 -3.99 9.52
C LEU A 89 1.72 -4.82 8.85
N VAL A 90 1.98 -6.00 9.38
CA VAL A 90 2.87 -6.99 8.76
C VAL A 90 2.00 -8.08 8.16
N VAL A 91 2.14 -8.31 6.86
CA VAL A 91 1.47 -9.38 6.13
C VAL A 91 2.52 -10.45 5.82
N GLU A 92 2.37 -11.60 6.46
CA GLU A 92 3.29 -12.74 6.30
C GLU A 92 2.81 -13.73 5.24
#